data_e91d66e765f9186b899323712e35a262
#
_entry.id   e91d66e765f9186b899323712e35a262
#
_cell.length_a   1.000
_cell.length_b   1.000
_cell.length_c   1.000
_cell.angle_alpha   90.00
_cell.angle_beta   90.00
_cell.angle_gamma   90.00
#
_symmetry.space_group_name_H-M   'P 1'
#
loop_
_entity.id
_entity.type
_entity.pdbx_description
1 polymer ?
#
loop_
_entity_poly.entity_id
_entity_poly.type
_entity_poly.pdbx_seq_one_letter_code
_entity_poly.pdbx_strand_id
1 'polypeptide(L)'
;MHLATRIAAFGIVMCSGASFVAGQDSSTFRFVFTEKPGQFGVGLRVVEQSDHSRTFQLEGGSSEKSADVGSPRPLQTLVWYPAPSSNNRTMTFGDYEALIKTETSFGMPVEDGKPQKFVESYMEGTTDLPAWAVRDAEMQPGRFPVVIYAPSLNAPATENIELCEYLASQGFVVIASPSMGATSRSMTVDIPGANAEAQDISFLIDFAVKLPDTDASEVAAAGYSWGGMTALLAAARDKRVDALISLDSSFVASGDIHPDQMTIPLLAFSRGDDTLEYSDSQRKDKTQCDCGPNVLNEWTHGDLLHVKLLATSHIQFSSLYQRSERFRKEAMQFSPADYSLEEGAVSYNWMARYTLEFLNAYLKHDDIAALFLKRTPAENGVPKHLMAISLRQASALSR
;
A
#
# COMPACT_ATOMS: atom_id res chain seq x y z
N MET A 1 -28.95 -10.02 23.21
CA MET A 1 -28.95 -10.66 21.89
C MET A 1 -27.69 -10.15 21.20
N HIS A 2 -26.62 -10.97 21.21
CA HIS A 2 -25.31 -10.57 20.70
C HIS A 2 -25.27 -10.84 19.20
N LEU A 3 -25.23 -9.78 18.40
CA LEU A 3 -24.92 -9.87 16.98
C LEU A 3 -23.39 -9.86 16.85
N ALA A 4 -22.77 -11.04 16.88
CA ALA A 4 -21.37 -11.19 16.54
C ALA A 4 -21.25 -11.16 15.03
N THR A 5 -20.99 -9.98 14.45
CA THR A 5 -20.67 -9.84 13.03
C THR A 5 -19.29 -10.44 12.80
N ARG A 6 -19.24 -11.65 12.28
CA ARG A 6 -18.03 -12.31 11.82
C ARG A 6 -17.67 -11.72 10.46
N ILE A 7 -16.61 -10.93 10.37
CA ILE A 7 -15.94 -10.74 9.09
C ILE A 7 -15.39 -12.12 8.72
N ALA A 8 -15.76 -12.60 7.52
CA ALA A 8 -15.20 -13.82 7.00
C ALA A 8 -13.68 -13.74 7.04
N ALA A 9 -13.06 -14.69 7.69
CA ALA A 9 -11.62 -14.84 7.65
C ALA A 9 -11.23 -14.94 6.17
N PHE A 10 -10.59 -13.91 5.64
CA PHE A 10 -9.90 -13.98 4.37
C PHE A 10 -8.77 -14.98 4.54
N GLY A 11 -9.11 -16.26 4.39
CA GLY A 11 -8.10 -17.24 4.07
C GLY A 11 -7.45 -16.76 2.79
N ILE A 12 -6.15 -16.53 2.82
CA ILE A 12 -5.33 -16.59 1.62
C ILE A 12 -5.64 -17.96 1.04
N VAL A 13 -6.58 -18.02 0.10
CA VAL A 13 -6.86 -19.24 -0.66
C VAL A 13 -5.63 -19.43 -1.53
N MET A 14 -4.70 -20.19 -1.01
CA MET A 14 -3.66 -20.83 -1.79
C MET A 14 -4.38 -21.81 -2.71
N CYS A 15 -4.84 -21.34 -3.87
CA CYS A 15 -5.34 -22.21 -4.90
C CYS A 15 -4.19 -23.09 -5.36
N SER A 16 -4.12 -24.30 -4.80
CA SER A 16 -3.28 -25.39 -5.28
C SER A 16 -3.85 -25.94 -6.60
N GLY A 17 -3.58 -25.21 -7.67
CA GLY A 17 -3.76 -25.66 -9.05
C GLY A 17 -2.39 -25.76 -9.69
N ALA A 18 -1.66 -26.83 -9.41
CA ALA A 18 -0.36 -27.08 -10.04
C ALA A 18 -0.56 -27.49 -11.50
N SER A 19 -0.44 -26.54 -12.42
CA SER A 19 -0.11 -26.84 -13.81
C SER A 19 1.39 -26.62 -14.00
N PHE A 20 2.13 -27.70 -14.09
CA PHE A 20 3.55 -27.66 -14.41
C PHE A 20 3.76 -27.12 -15.83
N VAL A 21 4.22 -25.88 -15.96
CA VAL A 21 4.85 -25.38 -17.18
C VAL A 21 6.36 -25.53 -17.01
N ALA A 22 6.95 -26.30 -17.93
CA ALA A 22 8.38 -26.59 -17.94
C ALA A 22 9.17 -25.32 -18.32
N GLY A 23 10.11 -24.91 -17.48
CA GLY A 23 11.38 -24.41 -17.94
C GLY A 23 11.55 -22.92 -18.17
N GLN A 24 11.32 -22.07 -17.18
CA GLN A 24 12.12 -20.85 -17.07
C GLN A 24 13.10 -20.99 -15.89
N ASP A 25 14.38 -20.73 -16.17
CA ASP A 25 15.42 -20.72 -15.15
C ASP A 25 15.25 -19.45 -14.28
N SER A 26 14.47 -19.57 -13.21
CA SER A 26 14.22 -18.47 -12.26
C SER A 26 15.47 -18.01 -11.49
N SER A 27 16.59 -18.71 -11.66
CA SER A 27 17.84 -18.44 -10.95
C SER A 27 18.49 -17.12 -11.36
N THR A 28 18.14 -16.57 -12.51
CA THR A 28 18.73 -15.34 -13.07
C THR A 28 17.86 -14.10 -12.91
N PHE A 29 16.56 -14.23 -12.63
CA PHE A 29 15.68 -13.08 -12.47
C PHE A 29 16.10 -12.20 -11.29
N ARG A 30 16.14 -10.90 -11.53
CA ARG A 30 16.28 -9.87 -10.48
C ARG A 30 15.27 -8.78 -10.74
N PHE A 31 14.49 -8.45 -9.73
CA PHE A 31 13.60 -7.29 -9.80
C PHE A 31 14.43 -6.01 -9.97
N VAL A 32 14.06 -5.21 -10.94
CA VAL A 32 14.65 -3.88 -11.18
C VAL A 32 13.51 -2.87 -11.31
N PHE A 33 13.55 -1.86 -10.46
CA PHE A 33 12.67 -0.72 -10.63
C PHE A 33 13.25 0.19 -11.73
N THR A 34 12.52 0.32 -12.85
CA THR A 34 13.01 0.98 -14.07
C THR A 34 12.50 2.41 -14.26
N GLU A 35 11.54 2.84 -13.43
CA GLU A 35 11.10 4.22 -13.46
C GLU A 35 12.23 5.15 -13.02
N LYS A 36 12.35 6.28 -13.71
CA LYS A 36 13.40 7.25 -13.42
C LYS A 36 12.96 8.14 -12.26
N PRO A 37 13.88 8.51 -11.36
CA PRO A 37 13.58 9.52 -10.38
C PRO A 37 13.12 10.81 -11.05
N GLY A 38 12.28 11.56 -10.34
CA GLY A 38 11.81 12.87 -10.78
C GLY A 38 12.89 13.94 -10.67
N GLN A 39 12.45 15.19 -10.61
CA GLN A 39 13.36 16.34 -10.56
C GLN A 39 13.98 16.58 -9.17
N PHE A 40 13.47 15.92 -8.13
CA PHE A 40 13.96 16.09 -6.76
C PHE A 40 14.81 14.90 -6.33
N GLY A 41 15.79 15.16 -5.45
CA GLY A 41 16.34 14.13 -4.59
C GLY A 41 15.29 13.64 -3.59
N VAL A 42 15.56 12.54 -2.92
CA VAL A 42 14.63 11.97 -1.93
C VAL A 42 15.26 12.11 -0.53
N GLY A 43 14.53 12.72 0.40
CA GLY A 43 14.83 12.68 1.83
C GLY A 43 13.98 11.62 2.52
N LEU A 44 14.51 10.99 3.57
CA LEU A 44 13.75 10.17 4.50
C LEU A 44 13.93 10.68 5.92
N ARG A 45 12.82 10.94 6.61
CA ARG A 45 12.80 11.17 8.06
C ARG A 45 12.01 10.05 8.74
N VAL A 46 12.53 9.59 9.87
CA VAL A 46 11.80 8.69 10.76
C VAL A 46 11.35 9.47 11.97
N VAL A 47 10.06 9.45 12.25
CA VAL A 47 9.47 10.18 13.35
C VAL A 47 8.83 9.19 14.33
N GLU A 48 9.25 9.28 15.57
CA GLU A 48 8.72 8.46 16.65
C GLU A 48 7.48 9.17 17.23
N GLN A 49 6.30 8.60 16.99
CA GLN A 49 5.05 9.16 17.43
C GLN A 49 4.29 8.17 18.31
N SER A 50 3.48 8.69 19.21
CA SER A 50 2.60 7.88 20.05
C SER A 50 1.20 8.47 20.04
N ASP A 51 0.20 7.64 19.71
CA ASP A 51 -1.18 8.04 19.84
C ASP A 51 -1.65 7.76 21.30
N HIS A 52 -1.78 8.83 22.06
CA HIS A 52 -2.20 8.78 23.46
C HIS A 52 -3.72 8.54 23.65
N SER A 53 -4.49 8.55 22.57
CA SER A 53 -5.93 8.23 22.63
C SER A 53 -6.20 6.73 22.61
N ARG A 54 -5.19 5.92 22.27
CA ARG A 54 -5.29 4.46 22.14
C ARG A 54 -4.21 3.77 22.95
N THR A 55 -4.54 2.59 23.46
CA THR A 55 -3.61 1.74 24.23
C THR A 55 -3.02 0.66 23.34
N PHE A 56 -1.78 0.26 23.64
CA PHE A 56 -1.04 -0.77 22.93
C PHE A 56 -0.26 -1.66 23.91
N GLN A 57 -0.16 -2.95 23.63
CA GLN A 57 0.59 -3.90 24.44
C GLN A 57 1.84 -4.32 23.68
N LEU A 58 3.01 -4.11 24.28
CA LEU A 58 4.25 -4.63 23.74
C LEU A 58 4.29 -6.15 23.97
N GLU A 59 4.36 -6.93 22.90
CA GLU A 59 4.56 -8.38 22.99
C GLU A 59 5.96 -8.64 23.54
N GLY A 60 6.09 -9.49 24.57
CA GLY A 60 7.39 -9.90 25.14
C GLY A 60 7.78 -9.28 26.49
N GLY A 61 6.99 -8.39 27.04
CA GLY A 61 7.18 -7.91 28.41
C GLY A 61 6.96 -9.03 29.43
N SER A 62 8.04 -9.65 29.91
CA SER A 62 8.01 -10.59 31.03
C SER A 62 7.69 -9.85 32.33
N SER A 63 6.47 -9.45 32.55
CA SER A 63 6.06 -8.99 33.87
C SER A 63 4.67 -9.48 34.22
N GLU A 64 4.66 -10.53 35.03
CA GLU A 64 3.49 -10.94 35.81
C GLU A 64 3.02 -9.87 36.82
N LYS A 65 3.51 -8.60 36.72
CA LYS A 65 3.28 -7.58 37.75
C LYS A 65 2.73 -6.24 37.28
N SER A 66 2.33 -6.05 36.04
CA SER A 66 1.54 -4.87 35.70
C SER A 66 0.43 -5.19 34.72
N ALA A 67 -0.66 -5.70 35.26
CA ALA A 67 -1.97 -5.73 34.60
C ALA A 67 -2.55 -4.32 34.55
N ASP A 68 -1.76 -3.29 34.23
CA ASP A 68 -2.22 -1.91 34.29
C ASP A 68 -1.75 -1.10 33.08
N VAL A 69 -2.76 -0.55 32.40
CA VAL A 69 -2.71 0.55 31.47
C VAL A 69 -1.69 0.34 30.35
N GLY A 70 -2.15 -0.17 29.24
CA GLY A 70 -1.32 -0.27 28.03
C GLY A 70 -0.64 1.07 27.70
N SER A 71 0.57 0.99 27.13
CA SER A 71 1.29 2.16 26.66
C SER A 71 0.50 2.86 25.53
N PRO A 72 0.72 4.15 25.27
CA PRO A 72 0.19 4.79 24.08
C PRO A 72 0.59 4.01 22.82
N ARG A 73 -0.31 3.97 21.81
CA ARG A 73 -0.03 3.24 20.58
C ARG A 73 1.18 3.84 19.87
N PRO A 74 2.30 3.09 19.69
CA PRO A 74 3.47 3.58 18.99
C PRO A 74 3.20 3.62 17.47
N LEU A 75 3.69 4.66 16.81
CA LEU A 75 3.60 4.85 15.37
C LEU A 75 4.93 5.36 14.85
N GLN A 76 5.90 4.45 14.65
CA GLN A 76 7.12 4.81 13.92
C GLN A 76 6.72 5.20 12.50
N THR A 77 6.85 6.47 12.21
CA THR A 77 6.38 7.07 10.96
C THR A 77 7.55 7.34 10.05
N LEU A 78 7.51 6.78 8.85
CA LEU A 78 8.43 7.07 7.78
C LEU A 78 7.85 8.17 6.91
N VAL A 79 8.66 9.19 6.63
CA VAL A 79 8.30 10.32 5.78
C VAL A 79 9.33 10.41 4.66
N TRP A 80 8.94 10.07 3.44
CA TRP A 80 9.71 10.34 2.23
C TRP A 80 9.25 11.68 1.65
N TYR A 81 10.18 12.51 1.28
CA TYR A 81 9.88 13.87 0.82
C TYR A 81 10.86 14.36 -0.23
N PRO A 82 10.44 15.32 -1.07
CA PRO A 82 11.34 15.99 -1.99
C PRO A 82 12.49 16.66 -1.25
N ALA A 83 13.71 16.43 -1.70
CA ALA A 83 14.93 17.03 -1.18
C ALA A 83 15.76 17.62 -2.32
N PRO A 84 16.65 18.59 -2.05
CA PRO A 84 17.62 19.01 -3.04
C PRO A 84 18.52 17.83 -3.45
N SER A 85 18.89 17.77 -4.72
CA SER A 85 19.89 16.78 -5.18
C SER A 85 21.20 16.96 -4.42
N SER A 86 21.75 15.88 -3.90
CA SER A 86 22.99 15.90 -3.12
C SER A 86 23.88 14.72 -3.47
N ASN A 87 25.17 14.82 -3.14
CA ASN A 87 26.13 13.71 -3.22
C ASN A 87 26.26 12.97 -1.89
N ASN A 88 25.34 13.18 -0.95
CA ASN A 88 25.37 12.48 0.32
C ASN A 88 25.11 10.97 0.10
N ARG A 89 25.59 10.16 1.06
CA ARG A 89 25.34 8.72 1.04
C ARG A 89 23.83 8.48 1.06
N THR A 90 23.33 7.75 0.07
CA THR A 90 21.97 7.25 0.10
C THR A 90 21.84 6.07 1.07
N MET A 91 20.64 5.81 1.52
CA MET A 91 20.32 4.62 2.30
C MET A 91 20.52 3.35 1.47
N THR A 92 20.63 2.24 2.16
CA THR A 92 20.55 0.90 1.58
C THR A 92 19.25 0.21 2.06
N PHE A 93 18.88 -0.91 1.46
CA PHE A 93 17.76 -1.71 1.96
C PHE A 93 18.02 -2.28 3.36
N GLY A 94 19.30 -2.48 3.74
CA GLY A 94 19.69 -2.82 5.11
C GLY A 94 19.42 -1.71 6.12
N ASP A 95 19.62 -0.45 5.71
CA ASP A 95 19.24 0.70 6.55
C ASP A 95 17.71 0.72 6.80
N TYR A 96 16.89 0.34 5.80
CA TYR A 96 15.45 0.19 5.95
C TYR A 96 15.05 -1.03 6.80
N GLU A 97 15.75 -2.16 6.66
CA GLU A 97 15.53 -3.35 7.50
C GLU A 97 15.72 -3.03 8.99
N ALA A 98 16.73 -2.23 9.32
CA ALA A 98 16.99 -1.82 10.69
C ALA A 98 15.79 -1.08 11.31
N LEU A 99 14.98 -0.37 10.52
CA LEU A 99 13.79 0.34 10.99
C LEU A 99 12.65 -0.61 11.38
N ILE A 100 12.59 -1.82 10.79
CA ILE A 100 11.58 -2.83 11.14
C ILE A 100 11.76 -3.27 12.59
N LYS A 101 13.01 -3.33 13.05
CA LYS A 101 13.35 -3.75 14.42
C LYS A 101 13.00 -2.74 15.50
N THR A 102 12.64 -1.52 15.11
CA THR A 102 12.36 -0.42 16.06
C THR A 102 10.90 0.07 16.00
N GLU A 103 10.04 -0.56 15.18
CA GLU A 103 8.68 -0.10 14.88
C GLU A 103 7.81 0.17 16.12
N THR A 104 8.02 -0.58 17.20
CA THR A 104 7.21 -0.49 18.42
C THR A 104 7.99 0.01 19.64
N SER A 105 9.31 0.19 19.51
CA SER A 105 10.21 0.45 20.65
C SER A 105 11.06 1.69 20.49
N PHE A 106 11.00 2.36 19.35
CA PHE A 106 11.68 3.65 19.10
C PHE A 106 13.19 3.64 19.43
N GLY A 107 14.00 3.06 18.57
CA GLY A 107 15.44 3.07 18.68
C GLY A 107 16.07 1.97 19.55
N MET A 108 15.27 1.22 20.30
CA MET A 108 15.73 -0.01 20.93
C MET A 108 15.31 -1.20 20.07
N PRO A 109 16.21 -1.86 19.33
CA PRO A 109 15.85 -3.00 18.52
C PRO A 109 15.26 -4.10 19.39
N VAL A 110 14.09 -4.58 19.04
CA VAL A 110 13.45 -5.73 19.67
C VAL A 110 13.21 -6.77 18.59
N GLU A 111 13.57 -8.00 18.91
CA GLU A 111 13.20 -9.16 18.09
C GLU A 111 11.75 -9.52 18.42
N ASP A 112 10.82 -8.71 17.92
CA ASP A 112 9.42 -8.89 18.20
C ASP A 112 8.74 -9.76 17.14
N GLY A 113 8.23 -10.85 17.63
CA GLY A 113 7.14 -11.58 17.04
C GLY A 113 7.32 -12.15 15.63
N LYS A 114 6.30 -12.87 15.20
CA LYS A 114 6.25 -13.55 13.88
C LYS A 114 6.24 -12.57 12.67
N PRO A 115 5.57 -11.38 12.73
CA PRO A 115 5.53 -10.49 11.58
C PRO A 115 6.91 -9.98 11.17
N GLN A 116 7.73 -9.53 12.13
CA GLN A 116 9.07 -9.00 11.84
C GLN A 116 9.98 -10.08 11.25
N LYS A 117 10.03 -11.26 11.87
CA LYS A 117 10.82 -12.41 11.36
C LYS A 117 10.39 -12.84 9.96
N PHE A 118 9.10 -12.80 9.69
CA PHE A 118 8.57 -13.08 8.36
C PHE A 118 9.13 -12.08 7.34
N VAL A 119 9.03 -10.78 7.62
CA VAL A 119 9.53 -9.72 6.72
C VAL A 119 11.04 -9.80 6.56
N GLU A 120 11.82 -9.96 7.64
CA GLU A 120 13.27 -10.11 7.60
C GLU A 120 13.71 -11.23 6.64
N SER A 121 12.97 -12.33 6.60
CA SER A 121 13.27 -13.45 5.70
C SER A 121 13.12 -13.11 4.21
N TYR A 122 12.40 -12.04 3.86
CA TYR A 122 12.30 -11.53 2.50
C TYR A 122 13.34 -10.47 2.15
N MET A 123 14.00 -9.89 3.14
CA MET A 123 15.08 -8.90 2.92
C MET A 123 16.46 -9.56 2.80
N GLU A 124 16.57 -10.84 3.13
CA GLU A 124 17.81 -11.60 3.03
C GLU A 124 18.40 -11.54 1.61
N GLY A 125 19.67 -11.17 1.51
CA GLY A 125 20.38 -10.99 0.25
C GLY A 125 20.13 -9.68 -0.50
N THR A 126 19.36 -8.75 0.08
CA THR A 126 19.05 -7.44 -0.54
C THR A 126 19.61 -6.24 0.23
N THR A 127 20.16 -6.46 1.41
CA THR A 127 20.52 -5.41 2.36
C THR A 127 21.56 -4.40 1.83
N ASP A 128 22.47 -4.84 0.96
CA ASP A 128 23.52 -3.97 0.39
C ASP A 128 23.05 -3.19 -0.85
N LEU A 129 21.83 -3.45 -1.34
CA LEU A 129 21.31 -2.72 -2.49
C LEU A 129 21.08 -1.25 -2.13
N PRO A 130 21.48 -0.31 -3.02
CA PRO A 130 21.24 1.11 -2.78
C PRO A 130 19.77 1.47 -2.99
N ALA A 131 19.27 2.37 -2.16
CA ALA A 131 18.01 3.09 -2.30
C ALA A 131 18.29 4.53 -2.77
N TRP A 132 17.23 5.34 -2.95
CA TRP A 132 17.40 6.73 -3.41
C TRP A 132 17.43 7.74 -2.26
N ALA A 133 16.78 7.42 -1.15
CA ALA A 133 16.63 8.34 -0.05
C ALA A 133 17.97 8.63 0.66
N VAL A 134 18.14 9.88 1.06
CA VAL A 134 19.16 10.33 2.00
C VAL A 134 18.50 10.57 3.35
N ARG A 135 18.99 9.90 4.40
CA ARG A 135 18.48 10.03 5.74
C ARG A 135 18.59 11.46 6.25
N ASP A 136 17.47 12.00 6.76
CA ASP A 136 17.37 13.34 7.34
C ASP A 136 17.90 14.47 6.43
N ALA A 137 17.80 14.31 5.10
CA ALA A 137 18.13 15.36 4.16
C ALA A 137 17.27 16.62 4.42
N GLU A 138 17.77 17.77 4.03
CA GLU A 138 16.96 19.00 4.06
C GLU A 138 15.75 18.84 3.12
N MET A 139 14.58 19.24 3.58
CA MET A 139 13.38 19.21 2.75
C MET A 139 13.42 20.34 1.71
N GLN A 140 13.05 20.04 0.47
CA GLN A 140 12.90 21.05 -0.57
C GLN A 140 11.77 22.01 -0.16
N PRO A 141 12.02 23.34 -0.14
CA PRO A 141 10.93 24.29 0.10
C PRO A 141 9.86 24.20 -1.00
N GLY A 142 8.58 24.20 -0.58
CA GLY A 142 7.47 24.10 -1.52
C GLY A 142 6.14 23.83 -0.85
N ARG A 143 5.16 23.40 -1.65
CA ARG A 143 3.88 22.85 -1.19
C ARG A 143 3.67 21.54 -1.94
N PHE A 144 3.89 20.45 -1.27
CA PHE A 144 3.86 19.12 -1.86
C PHE A 144 2.61 18.36 -1.37
N PRO A 145 1.78 17.84 -2.28
CA PRO A 145 0.65 16.97 -1.91
C PRO A 145 1.11 15.77 -1.10
N VAL A 146 0.20 15.27 -0.27
CA VAL A 146 0.48 14.19 0.69
C VAL A 146 -0.11 12.87 0.20
N VAL A 147 0.65 11.79 0.35
CA VAL A 147 0.19 10.42 0.16
C VAL A 147 0.38 9.65 1.45
N ILE A 148 -0.70 9.20 2.07
CA ILE A 148 -0.62 8.27 3.19
C ILE A 148 -0.63 6.86 2.62
N TYR A 149 0.47 6.12 2.80
CA TYR A 149 0.58 4.74 2.35
C TYR A 149 0.32 3.77 3.50
N ALA A 150 -0.68 2.92 3.32
CA ALA A 150 -1.05 1.84 4.25
C ALA A 150 -0.49 0.50 3.75
N PRO A 151 0.43 -0.14 4.51
CA PRO A 151 1.00 -1.43 4.15
C PRO A 151 -0.02 -2.58 4.22
N SER A 152 0.35 -3.73 3.66
CA SER A 152 -0.46 -4.95 3.75
C SER A 152 -0.47 -5.52 5.18
N LEU A 153 -1.24 -6.59 5.38
CA LEU A 153 -1.43 -7.24 6.68
C LEU A 153 -0.10 -7.56 7.37
N ASN A 154 0.13 -7.00 8.55
CA ASN A 154 1.36 -7.16 9.34
C ASN A 154 2.63 -6.63 8.68
N ALA A 155 2.55 -5.94 7.55
CA ALA A 155 3.73 -5.46 6.86
C ALA A 155 4.34 -4.22 7.53
N PRO A 156 5.64 -3.99 7.32
CA PRO A 156 6.32 -2.80 7.79
C PRO A 156 5.99 -1.59 6.91
N ALA A 157 6.25 -0.40 7.43
CA ALA A 157 6.16 0.84 6.64
C ALA A 157 7.06 0.82 5.38
N THR A 158 8.07 -0.05 5.35
CA THR A 158 9.06 -0.19 4.27
C THR A 158 8.64 -1.17 3.17
N GLU A 159 7.38 -1.60 3.14
CA GLU A 159 6.92 -2.64 2.20
C GLU A 159 7.07 -2.27 0.72
N ASN A 160 6.89 -0.99 0.36
CA ASN A 160 6.95 -0.48 -1.01
C ASN A 160 7.90 0.72 -1.13
N ILE A 161 9.16 0.53 -0.73
CA ILE A 161 10.19 1.58 -0.71
C ILE A 161 10.32 2.26 -2.07
N GLU A 162 10.41 1.49 -3.17
CA GLU A 162 10.60 2.07 -4.50
C GLU A 162 9.41 2.95 -4.92
N LEU A 163 8.19 2.55 -4.63
CA LEU A 163 7.03 3.38 -4.91
C LEU A 163 7.06 4.67 -4.08
N CYS A 164 7.38 4.57 -2.78
CA CYS A 164 7.43 5.73 -1.90
C CYS A 164 8.55 6.71 -2.30
N GLU A 165 9.75 6.20 -2.59
CA GLU A 165 10.88 7.02 -3.07
C GLU A 165 10.60 7.63 -4.44
N TYR A 166 9.97 6.86 -5.34
CA TYR A 166 9.60 7.36 -6.67
C TYR A 166 8.64 8.54 -6.56
N LEU A 167 7.55 8.40 -5.80
CA LEU A 167 6.58 9.47 -5.61
C LEU A 167 7.23 10.70 -4.94
N ALA A 168 8.10 10.50 -3.95
CA ALA A 168 8.80 11.60 -3.31
C ALA A 168 9.72 12.35 -4.30
N SER A 169 10.44 11.62 -5.16
CA SER A 169 11.27 12.23 -6.20
C SER A 169 10.47 13.04 -7.21
N GLN A 170 9.18 12.72 -7.37
CA GLN A 170 8.24 13.39 -8.26
C GLN A 170 7.49 14.55 -7.59
N GLY A 171 7.80 14.88 -6.34
CA GLY A 171 7.21 16.03 -5.64
C GLY A 171 5.93 15.70 -4.86
N PHE A 172 5.93 14.59 -4.15
CA PHE A 172 4.93 14.23 -3.14
C PHE A 172 5.61 14.03 -1.79
N VAL A 173 4.89 14.25 -0.70
CA VAL A 173 5.29 13.78 0.62
C VAL A 173 4.55 12.48 0.89
N VAL A 174 5.29 11.37 1.03
CA VAL A 174 4.73 10.05 1.29
C VAL A 174 4.95 9.69 2.74
N ILE A 175 3.90 9.31 3.44
CA ILE A 175 3.93 9.02 4.87
C ILE A 175 3.37 7.62 5.10
N ALA A 176 4.09 6.79 5.83
CA ALA A 176 3.65 5.45 6.20
C ALA A 176 4.02 5.10 7.65
N SER A 177 3.20 4.26 8.26
CA SER A 177 3.49 3.55 9.51
C SER A 177 3.26 2.06 9.30
N PRO A 178 3.81 1.17 10.17
CA PRO A 178 3.60 -0.27 10.02
C PRO A 178 2.13 -0.66 10.22
N SER A 179 1.67 -1.68 9.51
CA SER A 179 0.37 -2.31 9.72
C SER A 179 0.38 -3.10 11.02
N MET A 180 -0.35 -2.64 12.03
CA MET A 180 -0.38 -3.23 13.37
C MET A 180 -1.81 -3.42 13.86
N GLY A 181 -2.04 -4.46 14.65
CA GLY A 181 -3.32 -4.73 15.28
C GLY A 181 -3.79 -3.61 16.23
N ALA A 182 -5.01 -3.72 16.70
CA ALA A 182 -5.62 -2.69 17.56
C ALA A 182 -4.82 -2.47 18.86
N THR A 183 -4.28 -3.54 19.44
CA THR A 183 -3.62 -3.50 20.76
C THR A 183 -2.22 -4.11 20.79
N SER A 184 -1.77 -4.74 19.70
CA SER A 184 -0.46 -5.40 19.61
C SER A 184 0.12 -5.27 18.20
N ARG A 185 1.40 -5.68 18.02
CA ARG A 185 2.06 -5.66 16.72
C ARG A 185 1.35 -6.55 15.69
N SER A 186 0.77 -7.65 16.14
CA SER A 186 0.08 -8.59 15.25
C SER A 186 -1.30 -8.04 14.84
N MET A 187 -1.48 -7.79 13.56
CA MET A 187 -2.76 -7.38 12.98
C MET A 187 -3.76 -8.53 13.00
N THR A 188 -5.01 -8.22 13.33
CA THR A 188 -6.13 -9.16 13.25
C THR A 188 -7.01 -8.84 12.05
N VAL A 189 -7.47 -9.91 11.35
CA VAL A 189 -8.36 -9.78 10.18
C VAL A 189 -9.81 -9.69 10.68
N ASP A 190 -10.14 -8.56 11.30
CA ASP A 190 -11.44 -8.28 11.88
C ASP A 190 -11.74 -6.77 11.88
N ILE A 191 -12.93 -6.39 12.34
CA ILE A 191 -13.34 -4.98 12.45
C ILE A 191 -12.41 -4.16 13.36
N PRO A 192 -12.02 -4.62 14.56
CA PRO A 192 -11.05 -3.91 15.38
C PRO A 192 -9.71 -3.64 14.69
N GLY A 193 -9.14 -4.64 13.98
CA GLY A 193 -7.91 -4.48 13.21
C GLY A 193 -8.05 -3.47 12.08
N ALA A 194 -9.13 -3.55 11.28
CA ALA A 194 -9.41 -2.59 10.21
C ALA A 194 -9.58 -1.17 10.74
N ASN A 195 -10.32 -1.02 11.84
CA ASN A 195 -10.52 0.29 12.48
C ASN A 195 -9.21 0.87 13.03
N ALA A 196 -8.33 0.04 13.58
CA ALA A 196 -7.06 0.51 14.13
C ALA A 196 -6.19 1.14 13.04
N GLU A 197 -6.04 0.47 11.89
CA GLU A 197 -5.24 1.01 10.78
C GLU A 197 -5.91 2.19 10.09
N ALA A 198 -7.23 2.21 9.93
CA ALA A 198 -7.94 3.38 9.42
C ALA A 198 -7.76 4.61 10.34
N GLN A 199 -7.70 4.41 11.66
CA GLN A 199 -7.37 5.46 12.62
C GLN A 199 -5.90 5.88 12.54
N ASP A 200 -4.97 4.95 12.26
CA ASP A 200 -3.57 5.29 12.00
C ASP A 200 -3.45 6.21 10.78
N ILE A 201 -4.17 5.92 9.70
CA ILE A 201 -4.21 6.77 8.50
C ILE A 201 -4.67 8.20 8.88
N SER A 202 -5.78 8.34 9.61
CA SER A 202 -6.25 9.67 10.06
C SER A 202 -5.26 10.37 10.98
N PHE A 203 -4.59 9.63 11.86
CA PHE A 203 -3.51 10.16 12.71
C PHE A 203 -2.33 10.68 11.88
N LEU A 204 -1.95 9.96 10.82
CA LEU A 204 -0.90 10.39 9.91
C LEU A 204 -1.30 11.62 9.08
N ILE A 205 -2.58 11.77 8.73
CA ILE A 205 -3.10 13.01 8.12
C ILE A 205 -2.99 14.18 9.11
N ASP A 206 -3.35 13.98 10.40
CA ASP A 206 -3.18 14.98 11.44
C ASP A 206 -1.72 15.41 11.64
N PHE A 207 -0.81 14.48 11.44
CA PHE A 207 0.63 14.77 11.47
C PHE A 207 1.06 15.53 10.21
N ALA A 208 0.61 15.14 9.02
CA ALA A 208 0.95 15.79 7.75
C ALA A 208 0.56 17.28 7.74
N VAL A 209 -0.60 17.62 8.29
CA VAL A 209 -1.08 19.02 8.42
C VAL A 209 -0.09 19.93 9.18
N LYS A 210 0.74 19.34 10.03
CA LYS A 210 1.71 20.08 10.88
C LYS A 210 3.11 20.15 10.27
N LEU A 211 3.37 19.39 9.21
CA LEU A 211 4.66 19.40 8.54
C LEU A 211 4.82 20.67 7.70
N PRO A 212 5.98 21.32 7.73
CA PRO A 212 6.29 22.38 6.77
C PRO A 212 6.32 21.83 5.35
N ASP A 213 6.12 22.69 4.38
CA ASP A 213 6.25 22.37 2.94
C ASP A 213 5.32 21.25 2.43
N THR A 214 4.29 20.86 3.19
CA THR A 214 3.21 19.99 2.74
C THR A 214 1.99 20.79 2.29
N ASP A 215 1.27 20.26 1.30
CA ASP A 215 -0.07 20.70 0.95
C ASP A 215 -1.10 19.72 1.51
N ALA A 216 -1.50 19.93 2.75
CA ALA A 216 -2.48 19.10 3.41
C ALA A 216 -3.93 19.33 2.96
N SER A 217 -4.16 20.19 1.96
CA SER A 217 -5.43 20.29 1.23
C SER A 217 -5.50 19.37 0.02
N GLU A 218 -4.44 18.60 -0.25
CA GLU A 218 -4.31 17.67 -1.36
C GLU A 218 -3.76 16.34 -0.82
N VAL A 219 -4.64 15.47 -0.33
CA VAL A 219 -4.28 14.22 0.36
C VAL A 219 -4.82 13.01 -0.38
N ALA A 220 -3.95 12.06 -0.71
CA ALA A 220 -4.37 10.72 -1.12
C ALA A 220 -4.14 9.70 -0.02
N ALA A 221 -5.06 8.74 0.11
CA ALA A 221 -4.83 7.49 0.81
C ALA A 221 -4.53 6.40 -0.23
N ALA A 222 -3.42 5.70 -0.03
CA ALA A 222 -2.99 4.59 -0.88
C ALA A 222 -2.73 3.37 -0.01
N GLY A 223 -3.05 2.17 -0.49
CA GLY A 223 -2.74 0.98 0.29
C GLY A 223 -2.74 -0.30 -0.53
N TYR A 224 -1.96 -1.26 -0.05
CA TYR A 224 -1.85 -2.57 -0.68
C TYR A 224 -2.57 -3.64 0.15
N SER A 225 -3.31 -4.52 -0.53
CA SER A 225 -3.97 -5.66 0.11
C SER A 225 -4.88 -5.19 1.26
N TRP A 226 -4.59 -5.60 2.49
CA TRP A 226 -5.26 -5.15 3.70
C TRP A 226 -5.24 -3.61 3.84
N GLY A 227 -4.07 -2.98 3.60
CA GLY A 227 -3.91 -1.53 3.63
C GLY A 227 -4.82 -0.79 2.64
N GLY A 228 -5.12 -1.38 1.48
CA GLY A 228 -6.07 -0.78 0.52
C GLY A 228 -7.51 -0.80 1.04
N MET A 229 -7.91 -1.84 1.75
CA MET A 229 -9.21 -1.90 2.42
C MET A 229 -9.31 -0.88 3.56
N THR A 230 -8.25 -0.77 4.37
CA THR A 230 -8.24 0.19 5.48
C THR A 230 -8.13 1.64 5.01
N ALA A 231 -7.46 1.89 3.87
CA ALA A 231 -7.46 3.19 3.20
C ALA A 231 -8.86 3.57 2.70
N LEU A 232 -9.62 2.62 2.14
CA LEU A 232 -11.02 2.84 1.78
C LEU A 232 -11.87 3.18 3.02
N LEU A 233 -11.68 2.45 4.12
CA LEU A 233 -12.40 2.71 5.38
C LEU A 233 -12.04 4.08 5.95
N ALA A 234 -10.77 4.48 5.90
CA ALA A 234 -10.32 5.80 6.31
C ALA A 234 -10.95 6.89 5.43
N ALA A 235 -10.92 6.76 4.11
CA ALA A 235 -11.49 7.72 3.17
C ALA A 235 -13.02 7.88 3.33
N ALA A 236 -13.73 6.81 3.69
CA ALA A 236 -15.17 6.90 3.98
C ALA A 236 -15.48 7.77 5.22
N ARG A 237 -14.56 7.86 6.16
CA ARG A 237 -14.73 8.55 7.45
C ARG A 237 -14.03 9.89 7.53
N ASP A 238 -12.86 10.02 6.92
CA ASP A 238 -12.03 11.23 6.96
C ASP A 238 -12.17 12.00 5.64
N LYS A 239 -12.87 13.12 5.68
CA LYS A 239 -13.17 13.95 4.51
C LYS A 239 -11.99 14.75 3.98
N ARG A 240 -10.82 14.62 4.59
CA ARG A 240 -9.57 15.23 4.10
C ARG A 240 -8.90 14.37 3.03
N VAL A 241 -9.38 13.15 2.80
CA VAL A 241 -8.89 12.30 1.71
C VAL A 241 -9.55 12.74 0.42
N ASP A 242 -8.74 13.21 -0.55
CA ASP A 242 -9.19 13.74 -1.85
C ASP A 242 -9.07 12.71 -2.98
N ALA A 243 -8.22 11.70 -2.82
CA ALA A 243 -8.06 10.62 -3.79
C ALA A 243 -7.72 9.29 -3.10
N LEU A 244 -8.16 8.17 -3.69
CA LEU A 244 -7.94 6.83 -3.16
C LEU A 244 -7.22 5.95 -4.17
N ILE A 245 -6.20 5.20 -3.70
CA ILE A 245 -5.47 4.22 -4.51
C ILE A 245 -5.49 2.87 -3.79
N SER A 246 -5.95 1.86 -4.49
CA SER A 246 -6.05 0.49 -3.98
C SER A 246 -5.18 -0.44 -4.83
N LEU A 247 -4.16 -1.04 -4.22
CA LEU A 247 -3.25 -1.98 -4.85
C LEU A 247 -3.68 -3.41 -4.49
N ASP A 248 -4.40 -4.06 -5.38
CA ASP A 248 -4.91 -5.44 -5.27
C ASP A 248 -5.58 -5.75 -3.93
N SER A 249 -6.46 -4.85 -3.50
CA SER A 249 -7.19 -4.96 -2.25
C SER A 249 -8.51 -5.70 -2.44
N SER A 250 -9.17 -6.04 -1.33
CA SER A 250 -10.55 -6.49 -1.37
C SER A 250 -11.48 -5.36 -1.79
N PHE A 251 -12.31 -5.61 -2.79
CA PHE A 251 -13.33 -4.68 -3.25
C PHE A 251 -14.72 -4.96 -2.63
N VAL A 252 -14.73 -5.58 -1.45
CA VAL A 252 -15.94 -5.81 -0.69
C VAL A 252 -16.01 -4.78 0.43
N ALA A 253 -17.05 -3.95 0.41
CA ALA A 253 -17.27 -2.98 1.47
C ALA A 253 -17.71 -3.69 2.76
N SER A 254 -17.19 -3.25 3.90
CA SER A 254 -17.75 -3.61 5.20
C SER A 254 -18.93 -2.68 5.54
N GLY A 255 -19.81 -3.10 6.44
CA GLY A 255 -21.12 -2.50 6.68
C GLY A 255 -21.21 -0.98 6.86
N ASP A 256 -20.10 -0.29 7.19
CA ASP A 256 -20.06 1.17 7.35
C ASP A 256 -19.55 1.91 6.10
N ILE A 257 -19.16 1.19 5.05
CA ILE A 257 -18.67 1.78 3.82
C ILE A 257 -19.80 1.82 2.80
N HIS A 258 -20.09 3.01 2.30
CA HIS A 258 -21.08 3.29 1.28
C HIS A 258 -20.41 3.79 0.01
N PRO A 259 -19.95 2.90 -0.89
CA PRO A 259 -19.22 3.30 -2.09
C PRO A 259 -20.04 4.21 -3.03
N ASP A 260 -21.36 4.07 -3.02
CA ASP A 260 -22.33 4.91 -3.73
C ASP A 260 -22.39 6.36 -3.21
N GLN A 261 -21.80 6.64 -2.05
CA GLN A 261 -21.71 7.99 -1.48
C GLN A 261 -20.32 8.61 -1.62
N MET A 262 -19.36 7.85 -2.12
CA MET A 262 -17.99 8.33 -2.30
C MET A 262 -17.89 9.17 -3.57
N THR A 263 -17.38 10.39 -3.43
CA THR A 263 -17.24 11.37 -4.52
C THR A 263 -15.80 11.58 -4.98
N ILE A 264 -14.84 11.05 -4.24
CA ILE A 264 -13.41 11.15 -4.57
C ILE A 264 -13.04 10.19 -5.71
N PRO A 265 -12.00 10.48 -6.51
CA PRO A 265 -11.50 9.55 -7.51
C PRO A 265 -10.85 8.32 -6.86
N LEU A 266 -11.03 7.17 -7.52
CA LEU A 266 -10.44 5.88 -7.13
C LEU A 266 -9.61 5.31 -8.27
N LEU A 267 -8.33 5.04 -8.00
CA LEU A 267 -7.48 4.17 -8.80
C LEU A 267 -7.44 2.79 -8.16
N ALA A 268 -8.03 1.80 -8.81
CA ALA A 268 -8.09 0.44 -8.34
C ALA A 268 -7.23 -0.47 -9.23
N PHE A 269 -6.18 -1.05 -8.66
CA PHE A 269 -5.43 -2.11 -9.32
C PHE A 269 -5.93 -3.47 -8.87
N SER A 270 -5.98 -4.44 -9.79
CA SER A 270 -6.26 -5.85 -9.50
C SER A 270 -5.43 -6.78 -10.36
N ARG A 271 -5.31 -8.02 -9.92
CA ARG A 271 -4.77 -9.14 -10.74
C ARG A 271 -5.65 -9.44 -11.93
N GLY A 272 -5.08 -10.20 -12.90
CA GLY A 272 -5.79 -10.59 -14.11
C GLY A 272 -6.99 -11.53 -13.90
N ASP A 273 -6.92 -12.37 -12.89
CA ASP A 273 -7.97 -13.33 -12.52
C ASP A 273 -9.08 -12.73 -11.65
N ASP A 274 -8.88 -11.52 -11.13
CA ASP A 274 -9.89 -10.82 -10.33
C ASP A 274 -10.80 -9.99 -11.22
N THR A 275 -11.97 -10.53 -11.53
CA THR A 275 -13.00 -9.86 -12.33
C THR A 275 -14.13 -9.33 -11.45
N LEU A 276 -14.88 -8.34 -11.96
CA LEU A 276 -16.08 -7.86 -11.26
C LEU A 276 -17.10 -8.97 -11.07
N GLU A 277 -17.26 -9.84 -12.07
CA GLU A 277 -18.15 -10.98 -12.03
C GLU A 277 -17.70 -12.03 -11.01
N TYR A 278 -16.36 -12.26 -10.92
CA TYR A 278 -15.80 -13.16 -9.91
C TYR A 278 -16.04 -12.60 -8.50
N SER A 279 -15.71 -11.34 -8.27
CA SER A 279 -15.97 -10.68 -6.99
C SER A 279 -17.45 -10.71 -6.61
N ASP A 280 -18.37 -10.52 -7.58
CA ASP A 280 -19.80 -10.64 -7.36
C ASP A 280 -20.26 -12.08 -7.08
N SER A 281 -19.64 -13.08 -7.70
CA SER A 281 -19.96 -14.49 -7.44
C SER A 281 -19.54 -14.89 -6.02
N GLN A 282 -18.36 -14.46 -5.58
CA GLN A 282 -17.86 -14.67 -4.21
C GLN A 282 -18.81 -14.03 -3.19
N ARG A 283 -19.28 -12.83 -3.44
CA ARG A 283 -20.21 -12.11 -2.57
C ARG A 283 -21.59 -12.79 -2.47
N LYS A 284 -22.05 -13.42 -3.56
CA LYS A 284 -23.35 -14.14 -3.58
C LYS A 284 -23.32 -15.44 -2.80
N ASP A 285 -22.15 -15.99 -2.52
CA ASP A 285 -22.02 -17.16 -1.66
C ASP A 285 -22.09 -16.76 -0.18
N LYS A 286 -23.31 -16.56 0.30
CA LYS A 286 -23.59 -16.18 1.69
C LYS A 286 -23.10 -17.19 2.74
N THR A 287 -22.65 -18.36 2.31
CA THR A 287 -22.04 -19.34 3.25
C THR A 287 -20.61 -18.95 3.62
N GLN A 288 -19.94 -18.16 2.79
CA GLN A 288 -18.58 -17.72 3.00
C GLN A 288 -18.49 -16.32 3.62
N CYS A 289 -19.42 -15.42 3.29
CA CYS A 289 -19.37 -14.05 3.78
C CYS A 289 -20.76 -13.38 3.73
N ASP A 290 -21.10 -12.69 4.80
CA ASP A 290 -22.19 -11.69 4.78
C ASP A 290 -21.56 -10.34 4.37
N CYS A 291 -21.12 -10.29 3.12
CA CYS A 291 -20.33 -9.18 2.61
C CYS A 291 -21.23 -8.08 2.05
N GLY A 292 -20.81 -6.86 2.27
CA GLY A 292 -21.42 -5.66 1.72
C GLY A 292 -21.32 -5.56 0.19
N PRO A 293 -21.65 -4.41 -0.39
CA PRO A 293 -21.66 -4.20 -1.83
C PRO A 293 -20.25 -4.29 -2.43
N ASN A 294 -20.17 -4.61 -3.72
CA ASN A 294 -18.92 -4.54 -4.46
C ASN A 294 -18.55 -3.07 -4.70
N VAL A 295 -17.41 -2.66 -4.15
CA VAL A 295 -16.92 -1.27 -4.20
C VAL A 295 -16.84 -0.75 -5.63
N LEU A 296 -16.25 -1.54 -6.55
CA LEU A 296 -16.05 -1.09 -7.93
C LEU A 296 -17.36 -0.90 -8.69
N ASN A 297 -18.40 -1.73 -8.40
CA ASN A 297 -19.70 -1.59 -9.03
C ASN A 297 -20.47 -0.36 -8.54
N GLU A 298 -20.35 -0.05 -7.26
CA GLU A 298 -21.11 1.01 -6.62
C GLU A 298 -20.39 2.35 -6.54
N TRP A 299 -19.13 2.44 -6.99
CA TRP A 299 -18.38 3.69 -7.08
C TRP A 299 -18.86 4.55 -8.24
N THR A 300 -19.96 5.25 -8.07
CA THR A 300 -20.66 5.94 -9.15
C THR A 300 -20.52 7.44 -9.15
N HIS A 301 -20.12 8.04 -8.02
CA HIS A 301 -20.06 9.49 -7.85
C HIS A 301 -18.62 10.05 -7.79
N GLY A 302 -17.61 9.19 -7.77
CA GLY A 302 -16.21 9.51 -8.03
C GLY A 302 -15.75 8.87 -9.33
N ASP A 303 -14.74 9.45 -9.98
CA ASP A 303 -14.08 8.80 -11.11
C ASP A 303 -13.47 7.48 -10.66
N LEU A 304 -13.64 6.43 -11.45
CA LEU A 304 -13.03 5.11 -11.21
C LEU A 304 -12.13 4.73 -12.37
N LEU A 305 -10.84 4.63 -12.11
CA LEU A 305 -9.88 3.98 -13.01
C LEU A 305 -9.54 2.59 -12.47
N HIS A 306 -10.06 1.55 -13.12
CA HIS A 306 -9.75 0.17 -12.78
C HIS A 306 -8.70 -0.37 -13.75
N VAL A 307 -7.55 -0.78 -13.20
CA VAL A 307 -6.38 -1.28 -13.93
C VAL A 307 -6.13 -2.73 -13.54
N LYS A 308 -6.27 -3.66 -14.49
CA LYS A 308 -5.91 -5.06 -14.30
C LYS A 308 -4.49 -5.29 -14.78
N LEU A 309 -3.64 -5.81 -13.90
CA LEU A 309 -2.29 -6.25 -14.21
C LEU A 309 -2.31 -7.75 -14.48
N LEU A 310 -2.26 -8.13 -15.75
CA LEU A 310 -2.51 -9.51 -16.18
C LEU A 310 -1.35 -10.46 -15.85
N ALA A 311 -0.14 -9.91 -15.73
CA ALA A 311 1.08 -10.67 -15.48
C ALA A 311 1.47 -10.74 -13.98
N THR A 312 0.62 -10.28 -13.06
CA THR A 312 0.96 -10.20 -11.65
C THR A 312 0.14 -11.15 -10.79
N SER A 313 0.77 -11.71 -9.77
CA SER A 313 0.12 -12.31 -8.61
C SER A 313 -0.06 -11.27 -7.49
N HIS A 314 -0.82 -11.62 -6.46
CA HIS A 314 -1.06 -10.73 -5.31
C HIS A 314 0.22 -10.14 -4.72
N ILE A 315 1.22 -10.98 -4.46
CA ILE A 315 2.45 -10.57 -3.77
C ILE A 315 3.36 -9.68 -4.63
N GLN A 316 3.16 -9.63 -5.96
CA GLN A 316 3.94 -8.78 -6.86
C GLN A 316 3.53 -7.30 -6.85
N PHE A 317 2.52 -6.92 -6.07
CA PHE A 317 2.20 -5.51 -5.79
C PHE A 317 3.10 -4.87 -4.72
N SER A 318 4.00 -5.66 -4.12
CA SER A 318 5.00 -5.18 -3.17
C SER A 318 6.41 -5.32 -3.73
N SER A 319 7.18 -4.24 -3.71
CA SER A 319 8.57 -4.25 -4.14
C SER A 319 9.47 -5.05 -3.20
N LEU A 320 9.15 -5.09 -1.91
CA LEU A 320 9.82 -5.94 -0.93
C LEU A 320 9.82 -7.41 -1.39
N TYR A 321 8.64 -7.93 -1.72
CA TYR A 321 8.53 -9.33 -2.13
C TYR A 321 9.21 -9.58 -3.47
N GLN A 322 9.02 -8.75 -4.47
CA GLN A 322 9.61 -8.94 -5.79
C GLN A 322 11.15 -8.98 -5.77
N ARG A 323 11.77 -8.28 -4.83
CA ARG A 323 13.23 -8.23 -4.69
C ARG A 323 13.79 -9.47 -4.01
N SER A 324 12.99 -10.16 -3.20
CA SER A 324 13.41 -11.26 -2.36
C SER A 324 13.82 -12.50 -3.15
N GLU A 325 14.95 -13.13 -2.76
CA GLU A 325 15.33 -14.44 -3.30
C GLU A 325 14.37 -15.55 -2.92
N ARG A 326 13.82 -15.47 -1.72
CA ARG A 326 12.79 -16.39 -1.25
C ARG A 326 11.55 -16.29 -2.14
N PHE A 327 11.12 -15.08 -2.43
CA PHE A 327 9.99 -14.84 -3.32
C PHE A 327 10.21 -15.44 -4.72
N ARG A 328 11.39 -15.28 -5.29
CA ARG A 328 11.69 -15.87 -6.63
C ARG A 328 11.44 -17.36 -6.70
N LYS A 329 11.73 -18.08 -5.62
CA LYS A 329 11.47 -19.52 -5.51
C LYS A 329 9.98 -19.86 -5.34
N GLU A 330 9.26 -18.98 -4.65
CA GLU A 330 7.84 -19.16 -4.36
C GLU A 330 6.94 -18.56 -5.45
N ALA A 331 7.35 -17.49 -6.11
CA ALA A 331 6.55 -16.75 -7.09
C ALA A 331 6.20 -17.58 -8.34
N MET A 332 7.04 -18.50 -8.75
CA MET A 332 6.73 -19.43 -9.84
C MET A 332 5.50 -20.30 -9.56
N GLN A 333 5.12 -20.45 -8.28
CA GLN A 333 3.91 -21.18 -7.89
C GLN A 333 2.66 -20.28 -7.93
N PHE A 334 2.85 -18.96 -7.91
CA PHE A 334 1.76 -17.98 -7.77
C PHE A 334 1.60 -17.06 -8.98
N SER A 335 2.62 -16.99 -9.85
CA SER A 335 2.51 -16.20 -11.08
C SER A 335 1.48 -16.82 -12.02
N PRO A 336 0.73 -16.02 -12.78
CA PRO A 336 -0.16 -16.53 -13.80
C PRO A 336 0.63 -17.40 -14.79
N ALA A 337 0.10 -18.57 -15.16
CA ALA A 337 0.82 -19.62 -15.88
C ALA A 337 1.44 -19.18 -17.23
N ASP A 338 0.87 -18.16 -17.85
CA ASP A 338 1.27 -17.67 -19.18
C ASP A 338 2.26 -16.50 -19.13
N TYR A 339 2.72 -16.10 -17.91
CA TYR A 339 3.58 -14.93 -17.75
C TYR A 339 4.86 -15.25 -16.98
N SER A 340 5.91 -14.50 -17.30
CA SER A 340 7.20 -14.58 -16.62
C SER A 340 7.28 -13.64 -15.40
N LEU A 341 8.29 -13.86 -14.55
CA LEU A 341 8.56 -12.95 -13.43
C LEU A 341 8.99 -11.57 -13.93
N GLU A 342 9.68 -11.49 -15.07
CA GLU A 342 10.07 -10.24 -15.71
C GLU A 342 8.86 -9.43 -16.15
N GLU A 343 7.83 -10.07 -16.72
CA GLU A 343 6.58 -9.39 -17.07
C GLU A 343 5.83 -8.88 -15.84
N GLY A 344 5.87 -9.65 -14.74
CA GLY A 344 5.36 -9.18 -13.44
C GLY A 344 6.10 -7.95 -12.92
N ALA A 345 7.44 -7.92 -13.06
CA ALA A 345 8.24 -6.75 -12.69
C ALA A 345 7.97 -5.53 -13.58
N VAL A 346 7.81 -5.74 -14.89
CA VAL A 346 7.40 -4.67 -15.82
C VAL A 346 6.01 -4.15 -15.45
N SER A 347 5.09 -5.01 -15.07
CA SER A 347 3.76 -4.62 -14.63
C SER A 347 3.79 -3.77 -13.36
N TYR A 348 4.69 -4.07 -12.41
CA TYR A 348 4.90 -3.25 -11.21
C TYR A 348 5.38 -1.83 -11.57
N ASN A 349 6.32 -1.70 -12.51
CA ASN A 349 6.79 -0.38 -12.96
C ASN A 349 5.63 0.42 -13.59
N TRP A 350 4.78 -0.22 -14.37
CA TRP A 350 3.58 0.43 -14.91
C TRP A 350 2.56 0.78 -13.82
N MET A 351 2.41 -0.05 -12.79
CA MET A 351 1.60 0.27 -11.62
C MET A 351 2.10 1.57 -10.95
N ALA A 352 3.41 1.67 -10.73
CA ALA A 352 4.01 2.89 -10.16
C ALA A 352 3.78 4.12 -11.07
N ARG A 353 3.92 3.95 -12.39
CA ARG A 353 3.67 5.02 -13.37
C ARG A 353 2.21 5.48 -13.36
N TYR A 354 1.25 4.58 -13.42
CA TYR A 354 -0.18 4.94 -13.37
C TYR A 354 -0.56 5.56 -12.01
N THR A 355 0.05 5.11 -10.93
CA THR A 355 -0.09 5.73 -9.59
C THR A 355 0.38 7.17 -9.62
N LEU A 356 1.55 7.46 -10.18
CA LEU A 356 2.06 8.82 -10.33
C LEU A 356 1.14 9.69 -11.17
N GLU A 357 0.74 9.22 -12.35
CA GLU A 357 -0.10 10.02 -13.26
C GLU A 357 -1.50 10.27 -12.66
N PHE A 358 -2.04 9.31 -11.91
CA PHE A 358 -3.28 9.52 -11.16
C PHE A 358 -3.12 10.61 -10.10
N LEU A 359 -2.06 10.56 -9.30
CA LEU A 359 -1.79 11.58 -8.29
C LEU A 359 -1.52 12.96 -8.92
N ASN A 360 -0.79 13.02 -10.04
CA ASN A 360 -0.57 14.27 -10.76
C ASN A 360 -1.90 14.85 -11.28
N ALA A 361 -2.78 14.01 -11.84
CA ALA A 361 -4.05 14.44 -12.39
C ALA A 361 -5.00 14.99 -11.31
N TYR A 362 -5.11 14.30 -10.17
CA TYR A 362 -6.13 14.60 -9.18
C TYR A 362 -5.65 15.45 -8.00
N LEU A 363 -4.36 15.40 -7.62
CA LEU A 363 -3.81 16.24 -6.54
C LEU A 363 -2.97 17.42 -7.04
N LYS A 364 -2.39 17.34 -8.22
CA LYS A 364 -1.67 18.47 -8.83
C LYS A 364 -2.44 19.12 -9.97
N HIS A 365 -3.61 18.59 -10.31
CA HIS A 365 -4.49 19.11 -11.38
C HIS A 365 -3.77 19.23 -12.73
N ASP A 366 -2.89 18.25 -13.04
CA ASP A 366 -2.11 18.21 -14.26
C ASP A 366 -2.94 17.67 -15.44
N ASP A 367 -3.23 18.52 -16.42
CA ASP A 367 -4.00 18.15 -17.60
C ASP A 367 -3.30 17.10 -18.47
N ILE A 368 -1.96 17.06 -18.48
CA ILE A 368 -1.20 16.07 -19.26
C ILE A 368 -1.37 14.69 -18.63
N ALA A 369 -1.27 14.63 -17.32
CA ALA A 369 -1.52 13.40 -16.56
C ALA A 369 -2.99 12.95 -16.73
N ALA A 370 -3.94 13.86 -16.68
CA ALA A 370 -5.35 13.54 -16.94
C ALA A 370 -5.59 13.00 -18.37
N LEU A 371 -4.87 13.49 -19.36
CA LEU A 371 -4.90 12.94 -20.73
C LEU A 371 -4.25 11.56 -20.80
N PHE A 372 -3.14 11.33 -20.08
CA PHE A 372 -2.50 10.01 -19.99
C PHE A 372 -3.47 8.94 -19.48
N LEU A 373 -4.23 9.24 -18.43
CA LEU A 373 -5.20 8.30 -17.84
C LEU A 373 -6.36 7.94 -18.79
N LYS A 374 -6.66 8.78 -19.78
CA LYS A 374 -7.72 8.56 -20.77
C LYS A 374 -7.26 7.73 -21.98
N ARG A 375 -5.95 7.59 -22.17
CA ARG A 375 -5.38 6.81 -23.27
C ARG A 375 -5.46 5.32 -22.98
N THR A 376 -5.50 4.53 -24.04
CA THR A 376 -5.34 3.08 -23.92
C THR A 376 -3.93 2.70 -23.43
N PRO A 377 -3.75 1.54 -22.81
CA PRO A 377 -2.41 1.06 -22.43
C PRO A 377 -1.42 1.10 -23.60
N ALA A 378 -1.84 0.70 -24.81
CA ALA A 378 -0.99 0.69 -26.00
C ALA A 378 -0.53 2.09 -26.41
N GLU A 379 -1.41 3.11 -26.33
CA GLU A 379 -1.06 4.50 -26.60
C GLU A 379 -0.09 5.08 -25.57
N ASN A 380 -0.12 4.58 -24.34
CA ASN A 380 0.84 4.92 -23.30
C ASN A 380 2.16 4.15 -23.40
N GLY A 381 2.25 3.17 -24.31
CA GLY A 381 3.46 2.35 -24.49
C GLY A 381 3.54 1.11 -23.61
N VAL A 382 2.45 0.74 -22.93
CA VAL A 382 2.40 -0.52 -22.14
C VAL A 382 2.59 -1.70 -23.09
N PRO A 383 3.49 -2.65 -22.79
CA PRO A 383 3.63 -3.87 -23.59
C PRO A 383 2.30 -4.63 -23.73
N LYS A 384 2.11 -5.24 -24.87
CA LYS A 384 0.88 -6.03 -25.14
C LYS A 384 0.71 -7.11 -24.08
N HIS A 385 -0.53 -7.40 -23.75
CA HIS A 385 -0.95 -8.46 -22.80
C HIS A 385 -0.60 -8.22 -21.31
N LEU A 386 -0.02 -7.10 -20.94
CA LEU A 386 0.30 -6.85 -19.51
C LEU A 386 -0.82 -6.17 -18.75
N MET A 387 -1.69 -5.41 -19.43
CA MET A 387 -2.64 -4.53 -18.75
C MET A 387 -3.97 -4.41 -19.50
N ALA A 388 -5.04 -4.38 -18.74
CA ALA A 388 -6.36 -3.96 -19.21
C ALA A 388 -6.87 -2.82 -18.33
N ILE A 389 -7.51 -1.82 -18.93
CA ILE A 389 -7.99 -0.62 -18.22
C ILE A 389 -9.47 -0.38 -18.55
N SER A 390 -10.21 0.03 -17.54
CA SER A 390 -11.52 0.64 -17.69
C SER A 390 -11.60 1.94 -16.89
N LEU A 391 -12.12 2.99 -17.52
CA LEU A 391 -12.36 4.29 -16.90
C LEU A 391 -13.87 4.53 -16.86
N ARG A 392 -14.41 4.79 -15.68
CA ARG A 392 -15.76 5.26 -15.47
C ARG A 392 -15.72 6.64 -14.84
N GLN A 393 -16.29 7.61 -15.53
CA GLN A 393 -16.40 8.97 -15.00
C GLN A 393 -17.55 9.06 -13.99
N ALA A 394 -17.38 9.92 -13.01
CA ALA A 394 -18.39 10.22 -12.02
C ALA A 394 -19.73 10.62 -12.68
N SER A 395 -20.83 10.03 -12.21
CA SER A 395 -22.16 10.51 -12.56
C SER A 395 -22.51 11.73 -11.71
N ALA A 396 -23.16 12.73 -12.33
CA ALA A 396 -23.68 13.84 -11.55
C ALA A 396 -24.64 13.34 -10.47
N LEU A 397 -24.42 13.77 -9.22
CA LEU A 397 -25.40 13.54 -8.16
C LEU A 397 -26.72 14.17 -8.63
N SER A 398 -27.77 13.36 -8.76
CA SER A 398 -29.12 13.90 -8.94
C SER A 398 -29.46 14.71 -7.67
N ARG A 399 -29.53 16.03 -7.87
CA ARG A 399 -29.90 16.98 -6.79
C ARG A 399 -31.34 16.73 -6.36
#